data_641bb7afbb81c3d138a0742b35804d88
#
_entry.id   641bb7afbb81c3d138a0742b35804d88
#
_cell.length_a   1.000
_cell.length_b   1.000
_cell.length_c   1.000
_cell.angle_alpha   90.00
_cell.angle_beta   90.00
_cell.angle_gamma   90.00
#
_symmetry.space_group_name_H-M   'P 1'
#
loop_
_entity.id
_entity.type
_entity.pdbx_description
1 polymer ?
#
loop_
_entity_poly.entity_id
_entity_poly.type
_entity_poly.pdbx_seq_one_letter_code
_entity_poly.pdbx_strand_id
1 'polypeptide(L)'
;IILIEDCAHTMGAKWKGTRSGNFGDISCFSTQTYKHINSGEGGFLITDNPEFAARAVVGSGSYMLYGSHGAIPPEDVFQKVRLDSPNCSARLDNLRAAILRDQLPNLEANVHRWNVRYHILEAGFRTSPGLSVIERKQHEEFVGSSIQFKATGIAPKDIPAFLKDCGSRGVEIKWFGGDEPVAFTSRYD
;
A
#
# COMPACT_ATOMS: atom_id res chain seq x y z
N ILE A 1 -14.15 -1.03 -20.04
CA ILE A 1 -12.78 -1.01 -19.47
C ILE A 1 -12.91 -1.36 -18.01
N ILE A 2 -12.14 -2.33 -17.54
CA ILE A 2 -12.04 -2.68 -16.11
C ILE A 2 -10.96 -1.79 -15.50
N LEU A 3 -11.25 -1.14 -14.39
CA LEU A 3 -10.31 -0.32 -13.63
C LEU A 3 -9.84 -1.10 -12.40
N ILE A 4 -8.53 -1.31 -12.29
CA ILE A 4 -7.89 -1.94 -11.14
C ILE A 4 -7.11 -0.86 -10.38
N GLU A 5 -7.39 -0.72 -9.07
CA GLU A 5 -6.61 0.17 -8.20
C GLU A 5 -5.49 -0.61 -7.50
N ASP A 6 -4.26 -0.16 -7.67
CA ASP A 6 -3.15 -0.57 -6.81
C ASP A 6 -3.14 0.30 -5.54
N CYS A 7 -3.68 -0.26 -4.47
CA CYS A 7 -3.79 0.39 -3.17
C CYS A 7 -2.71 -0.06 -2.18
N ALA A 8 -1.59 -0.63 -2.66
CA ALA A 8 -0.54 -1.18 -1.81
C ALA A 8 0.12 -0.13 -0.88
N HIS A 9 0.00 1.16 -1.18
CA HIS A 9 0.54 2.28 -0.39
C HIS A 9 -0.49 3.36 -0.04
N THR A 10 -1.77 3.14 -0.26
CA THR A 10 -2.79 4.18 -0.14
C THR A 10 -3.89 3.88 0.87
N MET A 11 -3.73 2.82 1.66
CA MET A 11 -4.72 2.44 2.67
C MET A 11 -4.93 3.58 3.68
N GLY A 12 -6.18 4.09 3.76
CA GLY A 12 -6.55 5.24 4.57
C GLY A 12 -6.53 6.58 3.84
N ALA A 13 -5.93 6.66 2.64
CA ALA A 13 -5.97 7.86 1.81
C ALA A 13 -7.35 8.08 1.18
N LYS A 14 -7.64 9.36 0.85
CA LYS A 14 -8.88 9.74 0.16
C LYS A 14 -8.61 10.76 -0.94
N TRP A 15 -9.49 10.76 -1.93
CA TRP A 15 -9.58 11.79 -2.94
C TRP A 15 -11.00 12.34 -2.98
N LYS A 16 -11.15 13.65 -2.75
CA LYS A 16 -12.47 14.30 -2.65
C LYS A 16 -13.42 13.58 -1.67
N GLY A 17 -12.90 13.14 -0.53
CA GLY A 17 -13.64 12.44 0.50
C GLY A 17 -13.89 10.95 0.24
N THR A 18 -13.65 10.44 -0.97
CA THR A 18 -13.79 9.00 -1.29
C THR A 18 -12.49 8.28 -0.98
N ARG A 19 -12.56 7.18 -0.24
CA ARG A 19 -11.37 6.38 0.12
C ARG A 19 -10.75 5.73 -1.11
N SER A 20 -9.42 5.67 -1.14
CA SER A 20 -8.67 4.83 -2.06
C SER A 20 -9.17 3.39 -1.95
N GLY A 21 -9.35 2.75 -3.09
CA GLY A 21 -9.95 1.43 -3.19
C GLY A 21 -11.45 1.42 -3.55
N ASN A 22 -12.08 2.60 -3.67
CA ASN A 22 -13.51 2.71 -4.00
C ASN A 22 -13.78 3.45 -5.31
N PHE A 23 -12.81 3.48 -6.21
CA PHE A 23 -12.95 4.11 -7.53
C PHE A 23 -12.99 3.08 -8.67
N GLY A 24 -12.30 1.96 -8.49
CA GLY A 24 -12.16 0.91 -9.50
C GLY A 24 -13.17 -0.22 -9.34
N ASP A 25 -13.18 -1.12 -10.32
CA ASP A 25 -13.94 -2.36 -10.26
C ASP A 25 -13.33 -3.37 -9.28
N ILE A 26 -12.01 -3.31 -9.11
CA ILE A 26 -11.22 -4.16 -8.22
C ILE A 26 -10.13 -3.30 -7.58
N SER A 27 -9.89 -3.47 -6.29
CA SER A 27 -8.82 -2.79 -5.59
C SER A 27 -7.99 -3.75 -4.75
N CYS A 28 -6.67 -3.65 -4.86
CA CYS A 28 -5.72 -4.57 -4.24
C CYS A 28 -4.91 -3.84 -3.17
N PHE A 29 -4.89 -4.39 -1.96
CA PHE A 29 -4.16 -3.87 -0.81
C PHE A 29 -3.08 -4.86 -0.38
N SER A 30 -1.92 -4.35 0.00
CA SER A 30 -0.85 -5.15 0.59
C SER A 30 -0.89 -5.08 2.10
N THR A 31 -0.60 -6.20 2.76
CA THR A 31 -0.42 -6.31 4.22
C THR A 31 0.99 -6.82 4.59
N GLN A 32 1.94 -6.59 3.69
CA GLN A 32 3.36 -6.86 3.91
C GLN A 32 3.89 -5.99 5.06
N THR A 33 4.96 -6.40 5.72
CA THR A 33 5.54 -5.83 6.96
C THR A 33 5.60 -4.30 7.02
N TYR A 34 5.87 -3.63 5.91
CA TYR A 34 6.03 -2.16 5.88
C TYR A 34 4.75 -1.42 5.48
N LYS A 35 3.58 -2.06 5.48
CA LYS A 35 2.30 -1.45 5.11
C LYS A 35 1.57 -0.86 6.33
N HIS A 36 0.56 -0.03 6.07
CA HIS A 36 -0.18 0.73 7.10
C HIS A 36 -0.90 -0.16 8.13
N ILE A 37 -1.40 -1.30 7.70
CA ILE A 37 -1.71 -2.47 8.55
C ILE A 37 -0.93 -3.64 7.97
N ASN A 38 -0.42 -4.52 8.81
CA ASN A 38 0.42 -5.60 8.31
C ASN A 38 0.33 -6.87 9.16
N SER A 39 0.61 -7.99 8.50
CA SER A 39 0.67 -9.32 9.09
C SER A 39 1.95 -10.07 8.68
N GLY A 40 3.01 -9.34 8.35
CA GLY A 40 4.25 -9.88 7.81
C GLY A 40 4.21 -9.98 6.29
N GLU A 41 3.37 -10.83 5.75
CA GLU A 41 3.08 -10.97 4.32
C GLU A 41 1.58 -11.12 4.11
N GLY A 42 1.11 -10.81 2.89
CA GLY A 42 -0.27 -10.97 2.49
C GLY A 42 -0.86 -9.75 1.82
N GLY A 43 -2.16 -9.81 1.62
CA GLY A 43 -2.97 -8.77 1.01
C GLY A 43 -4.43 -9.13 1.00
N PHE A 44 -5.25 -8.22 0.57
CA PHE A 44 -6.66 -8.46 0.31
C PHE A 44 -7.14 -7.66 -0.90
N LEU A 45 -8.22 -8.14 -1.44
CA LEU A 45 -8.90 -7.53 -2.58
C LEU A 45 -10.30 -7.11 -2.14
N ILE A 46 -10.76 -5.97 -2.64
CA ILE A 46 -12.13 -5.53 -2.49
C ILE A 46 -12.77 -5.29 -3.86
N THR A 47 -14.04 -5.62 -3.99
CA THR A 47 -14.84 -5.40 -5.19
C THR A 47 -16.31 -5.49 -4.85
N ASP A 48 -17.15 -4.72 -5.55
CA ASP A 48 -18.61 -4.84 -5.49
C ASP A 48 -19.16 -5.82 -6.56
N ASN A 49 -18.28 -6.31 -7.45
CA ASN A 49 -18.67 -7.26 -8.48
C ASN A 49 -18.62 -8.70 -7.94
N PRO A 50 -19.77 -9.40 -7.85
CA PRO A 50 -19.83 -10.73 -7.29
C PRO A 50 -19.05 -11.77 -8.09
N GLU A 51 -18.91 -11.61 -9.41
CA GLU A 51 -18.13 -12.53 -10.24
C GLU A 51 -16.63 -12.38 -9.95
N PHE A 52 -16.11 -11.14 -9.82
CA PHE A 52 -14.72 -10.92 -9.45
C PHE A 52 -14.42 -11.45 -8.04
N ALA A 53 -15.34 -11.26 -7.10
CA ALA A 53 -15.20 -11.81 -5.76
C ALA A 53 -15.16 -13.35 -5.76
N ALA A 54 -16.04 -14.01 -6.53
CA ALA A 54 -16.04 -15.46 -6.64
C ALA A 54 -14.76 -15.99 -7.31
N ARG A 55 -14.26 -15.34 -8.36
CA ARG A 55 -12.97 -15.67 -8.99
C ARG A 55 -11.80 -15.48 -8.03
N ALA A 56 -11.82 -14.45 -7.20
CA ALA A 56 -10.81 -14.22 -6.17
C ALA A 56 -10.80 -15.34 -5.11
N VAL A 57 -11.97 -15.82 -4.69
CA VAL A 57 -12.08 -16.98 -3.77
C VAL A 57 -11.46 -18.23 -4.41
N VAL A 58 -11.76 -18.52 -5.69
CA VAL A 58 -11.13 -19.65 -6.41
C VAL A 58 -9.61 -19.44 -6.50
N GLY A 59 -9.16 -18.27 -6.90
CA GLY A 59 -7.74 -17.92 -7.03
C GLY A 59 -6.98 -18.04 -5.71
N SER A 60 -7.61 -17.69 -4.59
CA SER A 60 -7.03 -17.88 -3.26
C SER A 60 -6.87 -19.36 -2.88
N GLY A 61 -7.62 -20.26 -3.50
CA GLY A 61 -7.66 -21.69 -3.16
C GLY A 61 -8.63 -22.06 -2.04
N SER A 62 -9.51 -21.14 -1.64
CA SER A 62 -10.48 -21.35 -0.56
C SER A 62 -11.84 -21.91 -1.04
N TYR A 63 -11.87 -22.47 -2.24
CA TYR A 63 -13.09 -22.95 -2.89
C TYR A 63 -13.76 -24.15 -2.21
N MET A 64 -13.00 -25.01 -1.53
CA MET A 64 -13.55 -26.21 -0.87
C MET A 64 -14.48 -25.88 0.30
N LEU A 65 -14.27 -24.73 0.95
CA LEU A 65 -15.06 -24.25 2.08
C LEU A 65 -15.92 -23.04 1.70
N TYR A 66 -16.23 -22.89 0.41
CA TYR A 66 -16.92 -21.72 -0.10
C TYR A 66 -18.17 -21.37 0.72
N GLY A 67 -19.07 -22.30 0.93
CA GLY A 67 -20.30 -22.10 1.70
C GLY A 67 -20.12 -21.77 3.18
N SER A 68 -18.88 -21.85 3.70
CA SER A 68 -18.56 -21.53 5.11
C SER A 68 -18.05 -20.10 5.30
N HIS A 69 -17.83 -19.35 4.23
CA HIS A 69 -17.39 -17.95 4.31
C HIS A 69 -18.56 -17.03 4.67
N GLY A 70 -18.34 -16.08 5.58
CA GLY A 70 -19.40 -15.18 6.06
C GLY A 70 -19.82 -14.08 5.09
N ALA A 71 -19.00 -13.80 4.06
CA ALA A 71 -19.26 -12.75 3.07
C ALA A 71 -18.88 -13.27 1.68
N ILE A 72 -19.72 -14.12 1.11
CA ILE A 72 -19.51 -14.74 -0.18
C ILE A 72 -20.56 -14.26 -1.20
N PRO A 73 -20.18 -14.20 -2.49
CA PRO A 73 -21.16 -14.11 -3.57
C PRO A 73 -22.12 -15.31 -3.57
N PRO A 74 -23.33 -15.17 -4.17
CA PRO A 74 -24.28 -16.25 -4.30
C PRO A 74 -23.67 -17.50 -4.96
N GLU A 75 -24.13 -18.68 -4.55
CA GLU A 75 -23.61 -19.98 -5.02
C GLU A 75 -23.69 -20.14 -6.55
N ASP A 76 -24.75 -19.61 -7.16
CA ASP A 76 -24.94 -19.67 -8.61
C ASP A 76 -23.85 -18.87 -9.36
N VAL A 77 -23.35 -17.78 -8.80
CA VAL A 77 -22.21 -17.02 -9.34
C VAL A 77 -20.93 -17.85 -9.24
N PHE A 78 -20.70 -18.47 -8.07
CA PHE A 78 -19.54 -19.33 -7.87
C PHE A 78 -19.53 -20.50 -8.85
N GLN A 79 -20.66 -21.18 -9.06
CA GLN A 79 -20.76 -22.30 -9.98
C GLN A 79 -20.42 -21.92 -11.44
N LYS A 80 -20.70 -20.67 -11.85
CA LYS A 80 -20.33 -20.18 -13.20
C LYS A 80 -18.84 -20.01 -13.40
N VAL A 81 -18.08 -19.68 -12.34
CA VAL A 81 -16.66 -19.31 -12.48
C VAL A 81 -15.68 -20.37 -11.99
N ARG A 82 -16.12 -21.32 -11.16
CA ARG A 82 -15.22 -22.25 -10.47
C ARG A 82 -14.40 -23.14 -11.37
N LEU A 83 -14.90 -23.46 -12.57
CA LEU A 83 -14.19 -24.31 -13.53
C LEU A 83 -13.30 -23.51 -14.50
N ASP A 84 -13.57 -22.21 -14.62
CA ASP A 84 -12.86 -21.32 -15.56
C ASP A 84 -11.81 -20.43 -14.84
N SER A 85 -11.72 -20.54 -13.53
CA SER A 85 -10.80 -19.71 -12.74
C SER A 85 -9.62 -20.53 -12.22
N PRO A 86 -8.37 -20.06 -12.41
CA PRO A 86 -7.20 -20.76 -11.89
C PRO A 86 -7.13 -20.69 -10.37
N ASN A 87 -6.62 -21.75 -9.75
CA ASN A 87 -6.25 -21.75 -8.34
C ASN A 87 -4.77 -21.36 -8.23
N CYS A 88 -4.49 -20.18 -7.62
CA CYS A 88 -3.15 -19.67 -7.43
C CYS A 88 -2.62 -19.92 -5.99
N SER A 89 -3.39 -20.59 -5.16
CA SER A 89 -3.07 -20.83 -3.73
C SER A 89 -2.70 -19.56 -2.94
N ALA A 90 -3.28 -18.42 -3.32
CA ALA A 90 -3.02 -17.09 -2.76
C ALA A 90 -3.81 -16.83 -1.46
N ARG A 91 -3.79 -17.80 -0.54
CA ARG A 91 -4.53 -17.73 0.73
C ARG A 91 -3.88 -16.79 1.73
N LEU A 92 -4.70 -16.00 2.42
CA LEU A 92 -4.36 -15.42 3.71
C LEU A 92 -4.88 -16.37 4.80
N ASP A 93 -4.00 -16.83 5.69
CA ASP A 93 -4.40 -17.71 6.79
C ASP A 93 -5.14 -16.96 7.91
N ASN A 94 -5.88 -17.71 8.73
CA ASN A 94 -6.70 -17.13 9.80
C ASN A 94 -5.89 -16.40 10.87
N LEU A 95 -4.64 -16.79 11.10
CA LEU A 95 -3.78 -16.11 12.08
C LEU A 95 -3.42 -14.70 11.59
N ARG A 96 -2.98 -14.58 10.34
CA ARG A 96 -2.69 -13.27 9.74
C ARG A 96 -3.94 -12.41 9.62
N ALA A 97 -5.08 -13.02 9.26
CA ALA A 97 -6.36 -12.31 9.22
C ALA A 97 -6.78 -11.76 10.60
N ALA A 98 -6.57 -12.51 11.66
CA ALA A 98 -6.84 -12.07 13.03
C ALA A 98 -5.93 -10.88 13.43
N ILE A 99 -4.64 -10.95 13.11
CA ILE A 99 -3.68 -9.84 13.34
C ILE A 99 -4.13 -8.56 12.62
N LEU A 100 -4.60 -8.66 11.38
CA LEU A 100 -5.08 -7.53 10.60
C LEU A 100 -6.38 -6.95 11.16
N ARG A 101 -7.29 -7.82 11.60
CA ARG A 101 -8.59 -7.43 12.14
C ARG A 101 -8.45 -6.52 13.35
N ASP A 102 -7.49 -6.77 14.23
CA ASP A 102 -7.25 -5.95 15.41
C ASP A 102 -6.59 -4.59 15.07
N GLN A 103 -5.95 -4.47 13.92
CA GLN A 103 -5.32 -3.23 13.47
C GLN A 103 -6.31 -2.28 12.76
N LEU A 104 -7.33 -2.82 12.08
CA LEU A 104 -8.28 -2.03 11.29
C LEU A 104 -8.97 -0.91 12.08
N PRO A 105 -9.47 -1.12 13.31
CA PRO A 105 -10.10 -0.06 14.09
C PRO A 105 -9.17 1.11 14.41
N ASN A 106 -7.87 0.87 14.42
CA ASN A 106 -6.85 1.87 14.76
C ASN A 106 -6.29 2.61 13.53
N LEU A 107 -6.71 2.26 12.32
CA LEU A 107 -6.14 2.80 11.08
C LEU A 107 -6.24 4.34 11.03
N GLU A 108 -7.40 4.91 11.31
CA GLU A 108 -7.60 6.38 11.26
C GLU A 108 -6.71 7.11 12.28
N ALA A 109 -6.61 6.59 13.50
CA ALA A 109 -5.73 7.15 14.52
C ALA A 109 -4.26 7.07 14.11
N ASN A 110 -3.86 5.99 13.44
CA ASN A 110 -2.51 5.82 12.92
C ASN A 110 -2.23 6.80 11.77
N VAL A 111 -3.16 6.95 10.83
CA VAL A 111 -3.06 7.93 9.72
C VAL A 111 -2.89 9.33 10.28
N HIS A 112 -3.70 9.71 11.27
CA HIS A 112 -3.58 11.01 11.93
C HIS A 112 -2.16 11.21 12.53
N ARG A 113 -1.65 10.22 13.28
CA ARG A 113 -0.31 10.30 13.90
C ARG A 113 0.81 10.40 12.86
N TRP A 114 0.70 9.69 11.72
CA TRP A 114 1.68 9.80 10.64
C TRP A 114 1.60 11.19 9.98
N ASN A 115 0.42 11.67 9.71
CA ASN A 115 0.23 12.97 9.07
C ASN A 115 0.74 14.14 9.94
N VAL A 116 0.56 14.09 11.26
CA VAL A 116 1.15 15.08 12.19
C VAL A 116 2.68 15.10 12.03
N ARG A 117 3.34 13.96 12.03
CA ARG A 117 4.80 13.88 11.85
C ARG A 117 5.24 14.33 10.44
N TYR A 118 4.48 13.94 9.44
CA TYR A 118 4.73 14.35 8.05
C TYR A 118 4.73 15.87 7.92
N HIS A 119 3.72 16.56 8.48
CA HIS A 119 3.63 18.01 8.38
C HIS A 119 4.75 18.73 9.15
N ILE A 120 5.23 18.19 10.26
CA ILE A 120 6.39 18.72 10.96
C ILE A 120 7.63 18.64 10.07
N LEU A 121 7.87 17.49 9.44
CA LEU A 121 9.01 17.31 8.53
C LEU A 121 8.87 18.18 7.28
N GLU A 122 7.68 18.22 6.70
CA GLU A 122 7.38 19.04 5.51
C GLU A 122 7.67 20.52 5.78
N ALA A 123 7.21 21.05 6.90
CA ALA A 123 7.48 22.44 7.29
C ALA A 123 8.99 22.72 7.43
N GLY A 124 9.73 21.79 8.04
CA GLY A 124 11.18 21.89 8.16
C GLY A 124 11.87 21.86 6.80
N PHE A 125 11.46 20.95 5.90
CA PHE A 125 12.05 20.85 4.57
C PHE A 125 11.76 22.08 3.69
N ARG A 126 10.56 22.66 3.77
CA ARG A 126 10.20 23.88 3.03
C ARG A 126 11.03 25.09 3.44
N THR A 127 11.53 25.13 4.66
CA THR A 127 12.40 26.22 5.16
C THR A 127 13.89 25.92 5.00
N SER A 128 14.27 24.71 4.60
CA SER A 128 15.67 24.30 4.44
C SER A 128 16.16 24.59 3.03
N PRO A 129 17.23 25.37 2.85
CA PRO A 129 17.79 25.64 1.53
C PRO A 129 18.17 24.34 0.80
N GLY A 130 17.83 24.25 -0.48
CA GLY A 130 18.17 23.09 -1.30
C GLY A 130 17.32 21.85 -1.10
N LEU A 131 16.27 21.90 -0.26
CA LEU A 131 15.29 20.84 -0.16
C LEU A 131 13.95 21.28 -0.75
N SER A 132 13.27 20.36 -1.41
CA SER A 132 11.88 20.57 -1.87
C SER A 132 11.06 19.30 -1.70
N VAL A 133 9.83 19.46 -1.26
CA VAL A 133 8.84 18.40 -1.10
C VAL A 133 7.80 18.43 -2.21
N ILE A 134 7.13 17.32 -2.44
CA ILE A 134 6.07 17.22 -3.43
C ILE A 134 4.88 18.06 -2.98
N GLU A 135 4.35 18.89 -3.88
CA GLU A 135 3.11 19.61 -3.65
C GLU A 135 1.91 18.68 -3.72
N ARG A 136 1.08 18.73 -2.68
CA ARG A 136 -0.16 17.96 -2.61
C ARG A 136 -1.30 18.68 -3.32
N LYS A 137 -2.19 17.90 -3.92
CA LYS A 137 -3.39 18.44 -4.55
C LYS A 137 -4.43 18.85 -3.51
N GLN A 138 -5.22 19.87 -3.80
CA GLN A 138 -6.22 20.44 -2.89
C GLN A 138 -7.20 19.41 -2.29
N HIS A 139 -7.53 18.36 -3.04
CA HIS A 139 -8.53 17.36 -2.64
C HIS A 139 -7.91 16.03 -2.19
N GLU A 140 -6.61 16.01 -2.02
CA GLU A 140 -5.86 14.82 -1.60
C GLU A 140 -5.76 14.77 -0.08
N GLU A 141 -6.38 13.75 0.52
CA GLU A 141 -6.16 13.34 1.90
C GLU A 141 -5.20 12.15 1.88
N PHE A 142 -3.91 12.41 2.00
CA PHE A 142 -2.88 11.37 1.89
C PHE A 142 -2.54 10.73 3.24
N VAL A 143 -1.76 9.65 3.19
CA VAL A 143 -1.18 9.01 4.37
C VAL A 143 0.31 9.31 4.41
N GLY A 144 0.71 10.12 5.38
CA GLY A 144 2.08 10.60 5.58
C GLY A 144 3.00 9.62 6.27
N SER A 145 2.95 8.34 5.90
CA SER A 145 3.82 7.29 6.47
C SER A 145 5.26 7.36 5.97
N SER A 146 5.50 8.09 4.88
CA SER A 146 6.83 8.40 4.34
C SER A 146 6.83 9.79 3.72
N ILE A 147 8.01 10.42 3.64
CA ILE A 147 8.17 11.70 2.96
C ILE A 147 9.20 11.58 1.85
N GLN A 148 8.83 12.00 0.65
CA GLN A 148 9.73 12.12 -0.49
C GLN A 148 10.13 13.57 -0.68
N PHE A 149 11.40 13.80 -0.96
CA PHE A 149 11.93 15.13 -1.20
C PHE A 149 13.03 15.09 -2.26
N LYS A 150 13.28 16.24 -2.86
CA LYS A 150 14.45 16.45 -3.73
C LYS A 150 15.48 17.25 -2.96
N ALA A 151 16.74 16.84 -3.05
CA ALA A 151 17.88 17.61 -2.59
C ALA A 151 18.54 18.23 -3.83
N THR A 152 18.50 19.57 -3.93
CA THR A 152 19.18 20.34 -4.95
C THR A 152 20.45 20.95 -4.33
N GLY A 153 21.54 20.95 -5.05
CA GLY A 153 22.82 21.48 -4.53
C GLY A 153 23.76 20.44 -3.94
N ILE A 154 23.38 19.16 -3.92
CA ILE A 154 24.28 18.04 -3.63
C ILE A 154 24.62 17.35 -4.95
N ALA A 155 25.88 17.33 -5.33
CA ALA A 155 26.28 16.61 -6.53
C ALA A 155 26.10 15.09 -6.33
N PRO A 156 25.72 14.32 -7.37
CA PRO A 156 25.48 12.88 -7.24
C PRO A 156 26.63 12.12 -6.57
N LYS A 157 27.87 12.50 -6.85
CA LYS A 157 29.07 11.90 -6.24
C LYS A 157 29.19 12.12 -4.73
N ASP A 158 28.55 13.15 -4.19
CA ASP A 158 28.60 13.53 -2.77
C ASP A 158 27.42 12.95 -1.97
N ILE A 159 26.41 12.40 -2.65
CA ILE A 159 25.22 11.81 -1.99
C ILE A 159 25.58 10.67 -1.03
N PRO A 160 26.49 9.72 -1.35
CA PRO A 160 26.87 8.67 -0.40
C PRO A 160 27.42 9.20 0.92
N ALA A 161 28.24 10.26 0.87
CA ALA A 161 28.79 10.90 2.07
C ALA A 161 27.68 11.61 2.88
N PHE A 162 26.77 12.29 2.20
CA PHE A 162 25.58 12.91 2.82
C PHE A 162 24.68 11.88 3.52
N LEU A 163 24.36 10.76 2.85
CA LEU A 163 23.56 9.69 3.44
C LEU A 163 24.23 9.08 4.67
N LYS A 164 25.56 8.90 4.63
CA LYS A 164 26.33 8.40 5.76
C LYS A 164 26.28 9.37 6.95
N ASP A 165 26.42 10.69 6.71
CA ASP A 165 26.33 11.70 7.75
C ASP A 165 24.91 11.73 8.37
N CYS A 166 23.86 11.70 7.57
CA CYS A 166 22.49 11.59 8.04
C CYS A 166 22.29 10.33 8.91
N GLY A 167 22.76 9.17 8.45
CA GLY A 167 22.70 7.91 9.18
C GLY A 167 23.41 7.95 10.53
N SER A 168 24.58 8.62 10.60
CA SER A 168 25.33 8.81 11.87
C SER A 168 24.56 9.64 12.91
N ARG A 169 23.59 10.44 12.44
CA ARG A 169 22.70 11.28 13.26
C ARG A 169 21.33 10.62 13.50
N GLY A 170 21.15 9.35 13.11
CA GLY A 170 19.90 8.61 13.28
C GLY A 170 18.82 8.91 12.22
N VAL A 171 19.19 9.53 11.09
CA VAL A 171 18.28 9.83 9.98
C VAL A 171 18.55 8.87 8.83
N GLU A 172 17.68 7.90 8.63
CA GLU A 172 17.76 6.95 7.52
C GLU A 172 17.08 7.51 6.28
N ILE A 173 17.83 7.65 5.19
CA ILE A 173 17.34 8.14 3.91
C ILE A 173 17.65 7.10 2.83
N LYS A 174 16.65 6.80 1.99
CA LYS A 174 16.81 5.96 0.79
C LYS A 174 16.98 6.86 -0.43
N TRP A 175 18.03 6.62 -1.20
CA TRP A 175 18.27 7.32 -2.46
C TRP A 175 18.06 6.37 -3.64
N PHE A 176 17.20 6.77 -4.58
CA PHE A 176 16.83 5.96 -5.73
C PHE A 176 17.62 6.28 -7.00
N GLY A 177 18.60 7.20 -6.94
CA GLY A 177 19.43 7.61 -8.08
C GLY A 177 20.78 6.90 -8.15
N GLY A 178 21.01 5.84 -7.38
CA GLY A 178 22.24 5.05 -7.43
C GLY A 178 22.24 4.03 -8.59
N ASP A 179 23.44 3.53 -8.91
CA ASP A 179 23.62 2.51 -9.95
C ASP A 179 22.95 1.16 -9.58
N GLU A 180 22.80 0.90 -8.29
CA GLU A 180 22.10 -0.28 -7.79
C GLU A 180 20.74 0.09 -7.18
N PRO A 181 19.68 -0.68 -7.46
CA PRO A 181 18.36 -0.44 -6.91
C PRO A 181 18.36 -0.59 -5.38
N VAL A 182 17.80 0.38 -4.67
CA VAL A 182 17.70 0.34 -3.19
C VAL A 182 16.65 -0.66 -2.71
N ALA A 183 15.60 -0.88 -3.48
CA ALA A 183 14.42 -1.67 -3.07
C ALA A 183 14.08 -2.84 -4.00
N PHE A 184 14.77 -2.96 -5.13
CA PHE A 184 14.50 -3.99 -6.14
C PHE A 184 15.77 -4.72 -6.48
N THR A 185 15.65 -6.01 -6.76
CA THR A 185 16.77 -6.87 -7.18
C THR A 185 16.94 -6.93 -8.69
N SER A 186 16.03 -6.31 -9.45
CA SER A 186 16.04 -6.30 -10.91
C SER A 186 16.06 -4.86 -11.42
N ARG A 187 16.84 -4.65 -12.47
CA ARG A 187 16.75 -3.43 -13.28
C ARG A 187 15.71 -3.69 -14.36
N TYR A 188 14.85 -2.72 -14.58
CA TYR A 188 13.93 -2.70 -15.72
C TYR A 188 14.52 -1.70 -16.71
N ASP A 189 15.02 -2.20 -17.81
CA ASP A 189 15.51 -1.40 -18.95
C ASP A 189 14.32 -0.91 -19.79
#